data_18a6ecc116af8741b429424829480066
#
_entry.id   18a6ecc116af8741b429424829480066
#
_cell.length_a   1.000
_cell.length_b   1.000
_cell.length_c   1.000
_cell.angle_alpha   90.00
_cell.angle_beta   90.00
_cell.angle_gamma   90.00
#
_symmetry.space_group_name_H-M   'P 1'
#
loop_
_entity.id
_entity.type
_entity.pdbx_description
1 polymer ?
#
loop_
_entity_poly.entity_id
_entity_poly.type
_entity_poly.pdbx_seq_one_letter_code
_entity_poly.pdbx_strand_id
1 'polypeptide(L)'
;MKNDIQLFDYQEDMVKRVQEAFRHHDSVMVQMPTGTGKTYLLAALVGLFLKEEVWVVAHRRELVSQIKDTLERFFSSLKSTSIKVISIQWLSRHYGEMEEKPGLIVIDEAHHALAETYAEVMNAYPKAKKLGLTATPYRLNGKGFTDLFDTLLCSWSMERFIAEGRLSLYDYYSIKPDSAAQLQIDSLQKRGADGDYQQKELNEVMDVKPSLERLCLTIKEYVPGKKGIVYAISIQHAEHIAEFYRENGIKAVAISS
;
A
#
# COMPACT_ATOMS: atom_id res chain seq x y z
N MET A 1 15.04 0.40 -23.76
CA MET A 1 15.06 0.56 -22.29
C MET A 1 16.31 1.32 -21.93
N LYS A 2 16.23 2.32 -21.08
CA LYS A 2 17.37 3.21 -20.78
C LYS A 2 18.32 2.63 -19.72
N ASN A 3 17.84 1.72 -18.87
CA ASN A 3 18.61 0.99 -17.90
C ASN A 3 18.02 -0.42 -17.78
N ASP A 4 18.86 -1.44 -17.74
CA ASP A 4 18.42 -2.77 -17.37
C ASP A 4 17.91 -2.70 -15.93
N ILE A 5 16.67 -3.16 -15.72
CA ILE A 5 16.08 -3.24 -14.37
C ILE A 5 16.83 -4.33 -13.64
N GLN A 6 17.70 -3.92 -12.72
CA GLN A 6 18.43 -4.87 -11.89
C GLN A 6 17.52 -5.34 -10.76
N LEU A 7 17.09 -6.57 -10.82
CA LEU A 7 16.22 -7.21 -9.84
C LEU A 7 17.05 -8.03 -8.83
N PHE A 8 16.53 -8.16 -7.64
CA PHE A 8 16.99 -9.16 -6.70
C PHE A 8 16.45 -10.55 -7.09
N ASP A 9 17.08 -11.60 -6.62
CA ASP A 9 16.75 -13.00 -6.87
C ASP A 9 15.27 -13.34 -6.62
N TYR A 10 14.72 -12.89 -5.50
CA TYR A 10 13.31 -13.08 -5.15
C TYR A 10 12.34 -12.30 -6.06
N GLN A 11 12.78 -11.18 -6.64
CA GLN A 11 12.00 -10.43 -7.61
C GLN A 11 12.03 -11.11 -8.99
N GLU A 12 13.18 -11.61 -9.41
CA GLU A 12 13.30 -12.40 -10.64
C GLU A 12 12.45 -13.68 -10.58
N ASP A 13 12.50 -14.38 -9.44
CA ASP A 13 11.62 -15.54 -9.20
C ASP A 13 10.15 -15.14 -9.30
N MET A 14 9.75 -14.02 -8.69
CA MET A 14 8.37 -13.55 -8.75
C MET A 14 7.95 -13.20 -10.18
N VAL A 15 8.81 -12.56 -10.99
CA VAL A 15 8.53 -12.29 -12.40
C VAL A 15 8.23 -13.58 -13.16
N LYS A 16 9.06 -14.62 -12.99
CA LYS A 16 8.87 -15.93 -13.64
C LYS A 16 7.54 -16.58 -13.20
N ARG A 17 7.24 -16.53 -11.92
CA ARG A 17 6.00 -17.07 -11.36
C ARG A 17 4.76 -16.34 -11.87
N VAL A 18 4.79 -15.03 -12.00
CA VAL A 18 3.69 -14.24 -12.59
C VAL A 18 3.51 -14.59 -14.06
N GLN A 19 4.61 -14.71 -14.85
CA GLN A 19 4.52 -15.13 -16.25
C GLN A 19 3.90 -16.52 -16.40
N GLU A 20 4.29 -17.46 -15.54
CA GLU A 20 3.72 -18.81 -15.56
C GLU A 20 2.24 -18.79 -15.15
N ALA A 21 1.88 -18.04 -14.10
CA ALA A 21 0.49 -17.93 -13.67
C ALA A 21 -0.41 -17.34 -14.77
N PHE A 22 0.06 -16.35 -15.54
CA PHE A 22 -0.70 -15.77 -16.65
C PHE A 22 -0.93 -16.71 -17.85
N ARG A 23 -0.28 -17.89 -17.89
CA ARG A 23 -0.61 -18.93 -18.88
C ARG A 23 -1.92 -19.65 -18.55
N HIS A 24 -2.31 -19.66 -17.26
CA HIS A 24 -3.44 -20.43 -16.76
C HIS A 24 -4.55 -19.56 -16.17
N HIS A 25 -4.25 -18.30 -15.86
CA HIS A 25 -5.14 -17.36 -15.17
C HIS A 25 -5.18 -16.02 -15.91
N ASP A 26 -6.29 -15.31 -15.81
CA ASP A 26 -6.45 -13.96 -16.36
C ASP A 26 -6.18 -12.87 -15.32
N SER A 27 -6.24 -13.22 -14.04
CA SER A 27 -6.01 -12.30 -12.96
C SER A 27 -5.13 -12.91 -11.86
N VAL A 28 -4.05 -12.19 -11.50
CA VAL A 28 -3.03 -12.64 -10.54
C VAL A 28 -2.81 -11.56 -9.50
N MET A 29 -2.90 -11.92 -8.22
CA MET A 29 -2.47 -11.05 -7.12
C MET A 29 -1.09 -11.49 -6.63
N VAL A 30 -0.21 -10.53 -6.40
CA VAL A 30 1.13 -10.73 -5.82
C VAL A 30 1.20 -10.08 -4.46
N GLN A 31 1.54 -10.86 -3.45
CA GLN A 31 1.82 -10.39 -2.10
C GLN A 31 3.32 -10.27 -1.89
N MET A 32 3.78 -9.08 -1.54
CA MET A 32 5.17 -8.82 -1.12
C MET A 32 5.17 -7.83 0.05
N PRO A 33 5.95 -8.03 1.11
CA PRO A 33 6.04 -7.11 2.23
C PRO A 33 6.45 -5.69 1.81
N THR A 34 6.11 -4.71 2.63
CA THR A 34 6.59 -3.33 2.43
C THR A 34 8.11 -3.28 2.52
N GLY A 35 8.76 -2.44 1.72
CA GLY A 35 10.22 -2.31 1.68
C GLY A 35 10.95 -3.33 0.80
N THR A 36 10.27 -4.31 0.20
CA THR A 36 10.88 -5.36 -0.65
C THR A 36 10.95 -4.99 -2.13
N GLY A 37 10.66 -3.74 -2.49
CA GLY A 37 10.82 -3.24 -3.85
C GLY A 37 9.69 -3.62 -4.82
N LYS A 38 8.43 -3.63 -4.35
CA LYS A 38 7.24 -3.85 -5.22
C LYS A 38 7.24 -2.98 -6.47
N THR A 39 7.71 -1.74 -6.38
CA THR A 39 7.72 -0.80 -7.52
C THR A 39 8.72 -1.22 -8.60
N TYR A 40 9.85 -1.84 -8.23
CA TYR A 40 10.80 -2.42 -9.20
C TYR A 40 10.21 -3.65 -9.87
N LEU A 41 9.53 -4.51 -9.10
CA LEU A 41 8.79 -5.64 -9.65
C LEU A 41 7.69 -5.18 -10.62
N LEU A 42 6.93 -4.13 -10.27
CA LEU A 42 5.94 -3.51 -11.14
C LEU A 42 6.56 -3.08 -12.46
N ALA A 43 7.67 -2.35 -12.42
CA ALA A 43 8.34 -1.89 -13.63
C ALA A 43 8.83 -3.06 -14.50
N ALA A 44 9.38 -4.11 -13.91
CA ALA A 44 9.81 -5.30 -14.63
C ALA A 44 8.63 -6.02 -15.30
N LEU A 45 7.51 -6.19 -14.60
CA LEU A 45 6.31 -6.85 -15.12
C LEU A 45 5.66 -6.02 -16.23
N VAL A 46 5.54 -4.70 -16.05
CA VAL A 46 5.08 -3.77 -17.11
C VAL A 46 5.95 -3.87 -18.34
N GLY A 47 7.27 -4.00 -18.18
CA GLY A 47 8.24 -4.16 -19.25
C GLY A 47 7.99 -5.37 -20.16
N LEU A 48 7.31 -6.41 -19.69
CA LEU A 48 6.95 -7.59 -20.48
C LEU A 48 5.80 -7.33 -21.46
N PHE A 49 4.99 -6.30 -21.21
CA PHE A 49 3.78 -5.97 -21.98
C PHE A 49 3.90 -4.71 -22.84
N LEU A 50 5.11 -4.22 -23.11
CA LEU A 50 5.34 -2.96 -23.86
C LEU A 50 4.78 -2.96 -25.30
N LYS A 51 4.38 -4.12 -25.82
CA LYS A 51 3.71 -4.24 -27.14
C LYS A 51 2.20 -4.00 -27.06
N GLU A 52 1.67 -3.90 -25.86
CA GLU A 52 0.25 -3.74 -25.57
C GLU A 52 0.04 -2.45 -24.78
N GLU A 53 -1.20 -1.97 -24.72
CA GLU A 53 -1.57 -0.87 -23.84
C GLU A 53 -1.56 -1.36 -22.39
N VAL A 54 -0.82 -0.68 -21.50
CA VAL A 54 -0.70 -1.04 -20.09
C VAL A 54 -1.27 0.08 -19.23
N TRP A 55 -2.24 -0.25 -18.39
CA TRP A 55 -2.77 0.68 -17.41
C TRP A 55 -2.28 0.33 -16.02
N VAL A 56 -1.61 1.28 -15.37
CA VAL A 56 -1.22 1.18 -13.96
C VAL A 56 -2.16 2.04 -13.14
N VAL A 57 -2.96 1.40 -12.31
CA VAL A 57 -4.05 2.04 -11.57
C VAL A 57 -3.64 2.18 -10.11
N ALA A 58 -3.74 3.38 -9.56
CA ALA A 58 -3.47 3.69 -8.16
C ALA A 58 -4.68 4.32 -7.48
N HIS A 59 -4.78 4.12 -6.16
CA HIS A 59 -5.90 4.63 -5.36
C HIS A 59 -5.82 6.15 -5.14
N ARG A 60 -4.63 6.74 -5.02
CA ARG A 60 -4.42 8.17 -4.73
C ARG A 60 -3.61 8.85 -5.81
N ARG A 61 -3.87 10.16 -6.02
CA ARG A 61 -3.17 10.98 -7.01
C ARG A 61 -1.66 11.08 -6.73
N GLU A 62 -1.27 11.15 -5.46
CA GLU A 62 0.13 11.20 -5.04
C GLU A 62 0.88 9.94 -5.46
N LEU A 63 0.24 8.76 -5.33
CA LEU A 63 0.79 7.48 -5.79
C LEU A 63 0.92 7.44 -7.32
N VAL A 64 -0.03 8.02 -8.05
CA VAL A 64 0.07 8.14 -9.52
C VAL A 64 1.35 8.87 -9.92
N SER A 65 1.67 10.00 -9.26
CA SER A 65 2.90 10.74 -9.53
C SER A 65 4.15 9.92 -9.20
N GLN A 66 4.20 9.30 -8.03
CA GLN A 66 5.34 8.48 -7.59
C GLN A 66 5.58 7.28 -8.53
N ILE A 67 4.52 6.62 -8.99
CA ILE A 67 4.62 5.51 -9.94
C ILE A 67 5.13 6.02 -11.28
N LYS A 68 4.61 7.16 -11.79
CA LYS A 68 5.09 7.79 -13.02
C LYS A 68 6.58 8.09 -12.94
N ASP A 69 7.02 8.79 -11.90
CA ASP A 69 8.41 9.16 -11.70
C ASP A 69 9.32 7.92 -11.65
N THR A 70 8.84 6.83 -11.06
CA THR A 70 9.58 5.57 -11.02
C THR A 70 9.65 4.90 -12.38
N LEU A 71 8.53 4.79 -13.09
CA LEU A 71 8.51 4.18 -14.42
C LEU A 71 9.35 4.99 -15.43
N GLU A 72 9.39 6.32 -15.32
CA GLU A 72 10.22 7.19 -16.16
C GLU A 72 11.74 6.98 -15.97
N ARG A 73 12.15 6.43 -14.83
CA ARG A 73 13.56 6.02 -14.61
C ARG A 73 13.95 4.80 -15.44
N PHE A 74 13.00 3.91 -15.71
CA PHE A 74 13.22 2.66 -16.45
C PHE A 74 12.85 2.77 -17.93
N PHE A 75 11.85 3.56 -18.26
CA PHE A 75 11.37 3.78 -19.62
C PHE A 75 11.69 5.20 -20.09
N SER A 76 12.23 5.35 -21.29
CA SER A 76 12.80 6.61 -21.80
C SER A 76 11.83 7.79 -21.86
N SER A 77 10.54 7.52 -21.97
CA SER A 77 9.42 8.45 -21.81
C SER A 77 8.13 7.66 -21.78
N LEU A 78 7.31 7.87 -20.75
CA LEU A 78 5.97 7.26 -20.72
C LEU A 78 5.06 7.78 -21.85
N LYS A 79 5.32 9.02 -22.34
CA LYS A 79 4.57 9.60 -23.47
C LYS A 79 4.78 8.88 -24.80
N SER A 80 5.89 8.16 -24.96
CA SER A 80 6.21 7.38 -26.16
C SER A 80 5.97 5.88 -25.98
N THR A 81 5.46 5.47 -24.85
CA THR A 81 5.08 4.09 -24.53
C THR A 81 3.57 3.97 -24.42
N SER A 82 3.06 2.76 -24.58
CA SER A 82 1.66 2.42 -24.29
C SER A 82 1.36 2.25 -22.79
N ILE A 83 2.06 2.97 -21.90
CA ILE A 83 1.87 2.89 -20.47
C ILE A 83 1.11 4.13 -19.99
N LYS A 84 -0.06 3.92 -19.38
CA LYS A 84 -0.86 4.96 -18.72
C LYS A 84 -0.89 4.71 -17.21
N VAL A 85 -0.51 5.72 -16.43
CA VAL A 85 -0.65 5.69 -14.96
C VAL A 85 -1.82 6.56 -14.57
N ILE A 86 -2.85 5.97 -13.97
CA ILE A 86 -4.19 6.56 -13.84
C ILE A 86 -4.69 6.36 -12.41
N SER A 87 -5.40 7.34 -11.85
CA SER A 87 -6.12 7.12 -10.58
C SER A 87 -7.42 6.36 -10.84
N ILE A 88 -7.81 5.49 -9.92
CA ILE A 88 -9.07 4.74 -10.02
C ILE A 88 -10.28 5.69 -10.10
N GLN A 89 -10.26 6.82 -9.38
CA GLN A 89 -11.35 7.79 -9.37
C GLN A 89 -11.55 8.45 -10.73
N TRP A 90 -10.48 8.65 -11.49
CA TRP A 90 -10.59 9.17 -12.86
C TRP A 90 -11.04 8.05 -13.80
N LEU A 91 -10.39 6.89 -13.72
CA LEU A 91 -10.66 5.77 -14.59
C LEU A 91 -12.11 5.30 -14.50
N SER A 92 -12.68 5.20 -13.30
CA SER A 92 -14.06 4.77 -13.09
C SER A 92 -15.12 5.65 -13.76
N ARG A 93 -14.77 6.90 -14.04
CA ARG A 93 -15.69 7.84 -14.73
C ARG A 93 -15.51 7.86 -16.24
N HIS A 94 -14.38 7.41 -16.75
CA HIS A 94 -13.97 7.59 -18.16
C HIS A 94 -13.66 6.28 -18.88
N TYR A 95 -13.69 5.11 -18.19
CA TYR A 95 -13.30 3.84 -18.83
C TYR A 95 -14.14 3.50 -20.06
N GLY A 96 -15.41 3.90 -20.09
CA GLY A 96 -16.30 3.70 -21.24
C GLY A 96 -15.98 4.57 -22.44
N GLU A 97 -15.21 5.65 -22.27
CA GLU A 97 -14.82 6.62 -23.30
C GLU A 97 -13.40 6.36 -23.85
N MET A 98 -12.69 5.38 -23.26
CA MET A 98 -11.32 5.07 -23.66
C MET A 98 -11.33 4.34 -25.02
N GLU A 99 -10.66 4.93 -26.02
CA GLU A 99 -10.49 4.33 -27.35
C GLU A 99 -9.56 3.12 -27.32
N GLU A 100 -8.42 3.24 -26.57
CA GLU A 100 -7.46 2.17 -26.43
C GLU A 100 -7.92 1.18 -25.36
N LYS A 101 -7.71 -0.10 -25.65
CA LYS A 101 -8.03 -1.19 -24.74
C LYS A 101 -6.75 -1.76 -24.14
N PRO A 102 -6.67 -1.88 -22.81
CA PRO A 102 -5.47 -2.42 -22.18
C PRO A 102 -5.32 -3.92 -22.46
N GLY A 103 -4.08 -4.35 -22.68
CA GLY A 103 -3.70 -5.75 -22.62
C GLY A 103 -3.36 -6.18 -21.19
N LEU A 104 -2.89 -5.19 -20.36
CA LEU A 104 -2.60 -5.40 -18.95
C LEU A 104 -3.16 -4.24 -18.11
N ILE A 105 -3.85 -4.58 -17.03
CA ILE A 105 -4.23 -3.66 -15.95
C ILE A 105 -3.46 -4.05 -14.70
N VAL A 106 -2.61 -3.15 -14.18
CA VAL A 106 -1.89 -3.32 -12.92
C VAL A 106 -2.54 -2.47 -11.86
N ILE A 107 -2.83 -3.04 -10.71
CA ILE A 107 -3.42 -2.35 -9.56
C ILE A 107 -2.38 -2.35 -8.44
N ASP A 108 -1.86 -1.17 -8.11
CA ASP A 108 -1.00 -1.00 -6.93
C ASP A 108 -1.86 -0.86 -5.67
N GLU A 109 -1.37 -1.40 -4.56
CA GLU A 109 -2.10 -1.56 -3.30
C GLU A 109 -3.46 -2.24 -3.51
N ALA A 110 -3.43 -3.39 -4.18
CA ALA A 110 -4.59 -4.12 -4.67
C ALA A 110 -5.56 -4.61 -3.55
N HIS A 111 -5.19 -4.55 -2.28
CA HIS A 111 -6.11 -4.77 -1.18
C HIS A 111 -7.26 -3.72 -1.14
N HIS A 112 -7.07 -2.55 -1.76
CA HIS A 112 -8.13 -1.58 -1.98
C HIS A 112 -9.03 -1.93 -3.17
N ALA A 113 -8.60 -2.82 -4.07
CA ALA A 113 -9.31 -3.16 -5.31
C ALA A 113 -10.66 -3.89 -5.12
N LEU A 114 -10.94 -4.38 -3.92
CA LEU A 114 -12.22 -5.04 -3.59
C LEU A 114 -13.42 -4.04 -3.49
N ALA A 115 -13.21 -2.76 -3.78
CA ALA A 115 -14.31 -1.82 -3.96
C ALA A 115 -15.02 -2.07 -5.30
N GLU A 116 -16.33 -1.89 -5.33
CA GLU A 116 -17.20 -2.08 -6.50
C GLU A 116 -16.67 -1.38 -7.76
N THR A 117 -16.10 -0.19 -7.58
CA THR A 117 -15.48 0.63 -8.63
C THR A 117 -14.36 -0.09 -9.40
N TYR A 118 -13.54 -0.88 -8.71
CA TYR A 118 -12.49 -1.66 -9.38
C TYR A 118 -13.06 -2.85 -10.14
N ALA A 119 -14.06 -3.52 -9.55
CA ALA A 119 -14.75 -4.63 -10.19
C ALA A 119 -15.40 -4.21 -11.50
N GLU A 120 -16.07 -3.05 -11.53
CA GLU A 120 -16.69 -2.50 -12.75
C GLU A 120 -15.64 -2.29 -13.85
N VAL A 121 -14.52 -1.61 -13.54
CA VAL A 121 -13.44 -1.37 -14.49
C VAL A 121 -12.82 -2.69 -14.99
N MET A 122 -12.55 -3.64 -14.09
CA MET A 122 -11.94 -4.93 -14.48
C MET A 122 -12.88 -5.76 -15.36
N ASN A 123 -14.19 -5.73 -15.08
CA ASN A 123 -15.21 -6.42 -15.85
C ASN A 123 -15.44 -5.80 -17.23
N ALA A 124 -15.24 -4.48 -17.37
CA ALA A 124 -15.33 -3.79 -18.67
C ALA A 124 -14.24 -4.22 -19.65
N TYR A 125 -13.10 -4.75 -19.15
CA TYR A 125 -11.99 -5.21 -19.96
C TYR A 125 -11.66 -6.70 -19.72
N PRO A 126 -12.56 -7.62 -20.08
CA PRO A 126 -12.40 -9.05 -19.76
C PRO A 126 -11.18 -9.69 -20.45
N LYS A 127 -10.73 -9.15 -21.57
CA LYS A 127 -9.57 -9.66 -22.31
C LYS A 127 -8.22 -9.19 -21.76
N ALA A 128 -8.20 -8.13 -20.96
CA ALA A 128 -6.99 -7.66 -20.33
C ALA A 128 -6.52 -8.65 -19.24
N LYS A 129 -5.22 -8.90 -19.14
CA LYS A 129 -4.64 -9.53 -17.94
C LYS A 129 -4.70 -8.54 -16.76
N LYS A 130 -4.93 -9.02 -15.54
CA LYS A 130 -5.04 -8.20 -14.34
C LYS A 130 -3.96 -8.62 -13.34
N LEU A 131 -3.18 -7.66 -12.90
CA LEU A 131 -2.12 -7.85 -11.91
C LEU A 131 -2.39 -6.98 -10.69
N GLY A 132 -2.57 -7.59 -9.55
CA GLY A 132 -2.65 -6.88 -8.26
C GLY A 132 -1.33 -6.97 -7.51
N LEU A 133 -0.82 -5.85 -6.99
CA LEU A 133 0.33 -5.83 -6.09
C LEU A 133 -0.11 -5.34 -4.71
N THR A 134 0.26 -6.05 -3.65
CA THR A 134 -0.10 -5.65 -2.28
C THR A 134 0.91 -6.16 -1.25
N ALA A 135 1.00 -5.50 -0.11
CA ALA A 135 1.68 -6.04 1.06
C ALA A 135 0.76 -6.95 1.89
N THR A 136 -0.53 -6.65 1.89
CA THR A 136 -1.56 -7.27 2.73
C THR A 136 -2.73 -7.73 1.85
N PRO A 137 -2.85 -9.03 1.52
CA PRO A 137 -3.88 -9.53 0.61
C PRO A 137 -5.28 -9.62 1.23
N TYR A 138 -5.40 -9.37 2.54
CA TYR A 138 -6.66 -9.43 3.28
C TYR A 138 -7.07 -8.06 3.80
N ARG A 139 -8.37 -7.82 3.90
CA ARG A 139 -8.94 -6.64 4.56
C ARG A 139 -9.31 -6.96 6.01
N LEU A 140 -9.42 -5.90 6.85
CA LEU A 140 -9.90 -5.99 8.23
C LEU A 140 -11.33 -6.54 8.32
N ASN A 141 -12.15 -6.38 7.25
CA ASN A 141 -13.50 -6.94 7.17
C ASN A 141 -13.55 -8.43 6.79
N GLY A 142 -12.41 -9.10 6.68
CA GLY A 142 -12.30 -10.53 6.37
C GLY A 142 -12.54 -10.92 4.91
N LYS A 143 -12.85 -9.97 4.01
CA LYS A 143 -13.00 -10.25 2.57
C LYS A 143 -11.63 -10.49 1.94
N GLY A 144 -11.52 -11.63 1.23
CA GLY A 144 -10.32 -12.03 0.51
C GLY A 144 -10.20 -11.38 -0.88
N PHE A 145 -9.27 -11.87 -1.66
CA PHE A 145 -8.96 -11.38 -3.02
C PHE A 145 -9.74 -12.13 -4.12
N THR A 146 -10.40 -13.24 -3.79
CA THR A 146 -11.00 -14.20 -4.74
C THR A 146 -12.15 -13.66 -5.58
N ASP A 147 -12.70 -12.51 -5.23
CA ASP A 147 -13.75 -11.85 -6.01
C ASP A 147 -13.19 -11.17 -7.28
N LEU A 148 -11.89 -10.87 -7.32
CA LEU A 148 -11.26 -10.14 -8.42
C LEU A 148 -10.01 -10.81 -9.00
N PHE A 149 -9.39 -11.73 -8.27
CA PHE A 149 -8.16 -12.38 -8.69
C PHE A 149 -8.29 -13.89 -8.58
N ASP A 150 -7.90 -14.60 -9.66
CA ASP A 150 -7.98 -16.04 -9.76
C ASP A 150 -6.96 -16.75 -8.86
N THR A 151 -5.80 -16.11 -8.64
CA THR A 151 -4.71 -16.70 -7.86
C THR A 151 -3.90 -15.67 -7.08
N LEU A 152 -3.28 -16.12 -5.98
CA LEU A 152 -2.37 -15.35 -5.14
C LEU A 152 -0.97 -15.96 -5.17
N LEU A 153 0.02 -15.16 -5.52
CA LEU A 153 1.42 -15.50 -5.43
C LEU A 153 2.04 -14.78 -4.23
N CYS A 154 2.46 -15.53 -3.23
CA CYS A 154 3.17 -14.98 -2.08
C CYS A 154 4.67 -15.00 -2.31
N SER A 155 5.35 -13.92 -1.94
CA SER A 155 6.81 -13.87 -1.88
C SER A 155 7.34 -14.56 -0.61
N TRP A 156 8.61 -14.36 -0.31
CA TRP A 156 9.17 -14.79 0.97
C TRP A 156 8.43 -14.18 2.15
N SER A 157 8.44 -14.87 3.29
CA SER A 157 7.91 -14.33 4.54
C SER A 157 8.78 -13.16 5.06
N MET A 158 8.23 -12.34 5.94
CA MET A 158 8.97 -11.23 6.54
C MET A 158 10.19 -11.72 7.31
N GLU A 159 10.06 -12.84 8.03
CA GLU A 159 11.16 -13.48 8.78
C GLU A 159 12.31 -13.87 7.84
N ARG A 160 11.98 -14.43 6.66
CA ARG A 160 13.00 -14.78 5.67
C ARG A 160 13.67 -13.54 5.09
N PHE A 161 12.92 -12.49 4.77
CA PHE A 161 13.50 -11.22 4.30
C PHE A 161 14.46 -10.62 5.33
N ILE A 162 14.15 -10.70 6.62
CA ILE A 162 15.01 -10.24 7.71
C ILE A 162 16.25 -11.14 7.83
N ALA A 163 16.08 -12.46 7.82
CA ALA A 163 17.18 -13.42 7.92
C ALA A 163 18.20 -13.27 6.78
N GLU A 164 17.72 -12.98 5.56
CA GLU A 164 18.52 -12.71 4.37
C GLU A 164 19.08 -11.26 4.30
N GLY A 165 18.87 -10.45 5.35
CA GLY A 165 19.34 -9.06 5.42
C GLY A 165 18.70 -8.12 4.39
N ARG A 166 17.55 -8.47 3.84
CA ARG A 166 16.79 -7.64 2.88
C ARG A 166 15.85 -6.64 3.56
N LEU A 167 15.43 -6.95 4.79
CA LEU A 167 14.70 -6.05 5.68
C LEU A 167 15.45 -5.94 7.01
N SER A 168 15.30 -4.79 7.66
CA SER A 168 15.90 -4.55 8.98
C SER A 168 15.21 -5.35 10.06
N LEU A 169 15.95 -5.72 11.09
CA LEU A 169 15.38 -6.15 12.36
C LEU A 169 14.52 -5.02 12.94
N TYR A 170 13.52 -5.40 13.69
CA TYR A 170 12.68 -4.46 14.42
C TYR A 170 12.31 -5.02 15.80
N ASP A 171 12.08 -4.11 16.74
CA ASP A 171 11.49 -4.43 18.03
C ASP A 171 10.04 -3.94 18.02
N TYR A 172 9.11 -4.79 18.42
CA TYR A 172 7.71 -4.45 18.47
C TYR A 172 7.27 -4.24 19.92
N TYR A 173 6.76 -3.05 20.20
CA TYR A 173 6.19 -2.70 21.50
C TYR A 173 4.72 -2.40 21.33
N SER A 174 3.88 -2.97 22.20
CA SER A 174 2.44 -2.74 22.21
C SER A 174 1.95 -2.46 23.63
N ILE A 175 0.80 -1.82 23.75
CA ILE A 175 0.09 -1.69 25.03
C ILE A 175 -0.40 -3.07 25.47
N LYS A 176 -0.48 -3.25 26.80
CA LYS A 176 -0.99 -4.51 27.35
C LYS A 176 -2.48 -4.67 26.97
N PRO A 177 -2.91 -5.89 26.55
CA PRO A 177 -4.30 -6.14 26.15
C PRO A 177 -5.35 -5.83 27.21
N ASP A 178 -5.00 -5.97 28.49
CA ASP A 178 -5.86 -5.71 29.66
C ASP A 178 -5.72 -4.29 30.22
N SER A 179 -4.96 -3.42 29.58
CA SER A 179 -4.82 -2.03 30.04
C SER A 179 -6.13 -1.26 29.87
N ALA A 180 -6.38 -0.31 30.78
CA ALA A 180 -7.58 0.54 30.70
C ALA A 180 -7.70 1.25 29.33
N ALA A 181 -6.57 1.61 28.71
CA ALA A 181 -6.56 2.22 27.40
C ALA A 181 -6.99 1.25 26.29
N GLN A 182 -6.50 0.00 26.33
CA GLN A 182 -6.91 -1.01 25.36
C GLN A 182 -8.39 -1.35 25.52
N LEU A 183 -8.87 -1.50 26.76
CA LEU A 183 -10.28 -1.75 27.03
C LEU A 183 -11.18 -0.61 26.52
N GLN A 184 -10.74 0.65 26.63
CA GLN A 184 -11.45 1.78 26.04
C GLN A 184 -11.51 1.71 24.52
N ILE A 185 -10.39 1.38 23.86
CA ILE A 185 -10.35 1.20 22.40
C ILE A 185 -11.25 0.03 21.98
N ASP A 186 -11.18 -1.09 22.67
CA ASP A 186 -11.96 -2.29 22.37
C ASP A 186 -13.47 -2.07 22.57
N SER A 187 -13.86 -1.12 23.44
CA SER A 187 -15.25 -0.75 23.65
C SER A 187 -15.86 0.08 22.50
N LEU A 188 -15.04 0.59 21.57
CA LEU A 188 -15.52 1.35 20.41
C LEU A 188 -16.29 0.43 19.46
N GLN A 189 -17.52 0.80 19.17
CA GLN A 189 -18.45 -0.06 18.41
C GLN A 189 -18.56 0.32 16.94
N LYS A 190 -18.34 1.59 16.60
CA LYS A 190 -18.52 2.06 15.22
C LYS A 190 -17.31 1.73 14.37
N ARG A 191 -17.60 1.07 13.24
CA ARG A 191 -16.61 0.70 12.24
C ARG A 191 -16.88 1.43 10.93
N GLY A 192 -15.81 1.75 10.19
CA GLY A 192 -15.90 2.22 8.82
C GLY A 192 -16.26 1.09 7.84
N ALA A 193 -16.49 1.42 6.59
CA ALA A 193 -16.77 0.44 5.53
C ALA A 193 -15.61 -0.52 5.27
N ASP A 194 -14.40 -0.14 5.63
CA ASP A 194 -13.16 -0.92 5.58
C ASP A 194 -12.96 -1.85 6.78
N GLY A 195 -13.80 -1.73 7.82
CA GLY A 195 -13.74 -2.50 9.06
C GLY A 195 -12.88 -1.88 10.15
N ASP A 196 -12.24 -0.75 9.90
CA ASP A 196 -11.46 -0.01 10.89
C ASP A 196 -12.35 0.85 11.80
N TYR A 197 -11.80 1.35 12.91
CA TYR A 197 -12.50 2.24 13.82
C TYR A 197 -12.88 3.57 13.16
N GLN A 198 -14.05 4.12 13.50
CA GLN A 198 -14.39 5.46 13.05
C GLN A 198 -13.45 6.49 13.69
N GLN A 199 -12.85 7.33 12.85
CA GLN A 199 -11.86 8.33 13.29
C GLN A 199 -12.38 9.24 14.40
N LYS A 200 -13.65 9.63 14.37
CA LYS A 200 -14.25 10.52 15.37
C LYS A 200 -14.23 9.88 16.77
N GLU A 201 -14.74 8.66 16.91
CA GLU A 201 -14.75 7.96 18.21
C GLU A 201 -13.33 7.67 18.69
N LEU A 202 -12.44 7.23 17.78
CA LEU A 202 -11.07 6.95 18.13
C LEU A 202 -10.32 8.22 18.60
N ASN A 203 -10.59 9.37 17.96
CA ASN A 203 -9.99 10.65 18.35
C ASN A 203 -10.46 11.09 19.75
N GLU A 204 -11.74 10.90 20.10
CA GLU A 204 -12.28 11.22 21.43
C GLU A 204 -11.59 10.43 22.56
N VAL A 205 -11.14 9.22 22.29
CA VAL A 205 -10.45 8.35 23.25
C VAL A 205 -8.94 8.59 23.28
N MET A 206 -8.33 8.88 22.13
CA MET A 206 -6.88 8.93 21.99
C MET A 206 -6.29 10.34 22.08
N ASP A 207 -7.03 11.37 21.66
CA ASP A 207 -6.59 12.78 21.72
C ASP A 207 -6.89 13.39 23.11
N VAL A 208 -6.38 12.74 24.13
CA VAL A 208 -6.51 13.14 25.53
C VAL A 208 -5.14 13.14 26.22
N LYS A 209 -4.96 14.04 27.19
CA LYS A 209 -3.68 14.23 27.88
C LYS A 209 -3.04 12.94 28.39
N PRO A 210 -3.73 11.98 29.05
CA PRO A 210 -3.11 10.73 29.50
C PRO A 210 -2.56 9.86 28.36
N SER A 211 -3.17 9.90 27.16
CA SER A 211 -2.69 9.18 25.99
C SER A 211 -1.44 9.84 25.41
N LEU A 212 -1.39 11.17 25.35
CA LEU A 212 -0.22 11.93 24.91
C LEU A 212 0.96 11.74 25.87
N GLU A 213 0.73 11.77 27.18
CA GLU A 213 1.74 11.49 28.20
C GLU A 213 2.35 10.10 28.04
N ARG A 214 1.52 9.07 27.89
CA ARG A 214 1.98 7.70 27.69
C ARG A 214 2.79 7.55 26.42
N LEU A 215 2.34 8.11 25.30
CA LEU A 215 3.06 8.09 24.03
C LEU A 215 4.44 8.77 24.16
N CYS A 216 4.50 9.90 24.84
CA CYS A 216 5.74 10.63 25.10
C CYS A 216 6.70 9.82 25.99
N LEU A 217 6.21 9.20 27.06
CA LEU A 217 7.00 8.34 27.94
C LEU A 217 7.55 7.13 27.21
N THR A 218 6.74 6.47 26.39
CA THR A 218 7.15 5.32 25.58
C THR A 218 8.32 5.69 24.65
N ILE A 219 8.27 6.85 24.00
CA ILE A 219 9.36 7.30 23.12
C ILE A 219 10.64 7.58 23.93
N LYS A 220 10.52 8.23 25.08
CA LYS A 220 11.68 8.51 25.95
C LYS A 220 12.33 7.23 26.49
N GLU A 221 11.54 6.21 26.75
CA GLU A 221 12.00 4.93 27.30
C GLU A 221 12.63 4.02 26.23
N TYR A 222 11.92 3.80 25.11
CA TYR A 222 12.32 2.78 24.13
C TYR A 222 13.14 3.30 22.95
N VAL A 223 13.00 4.58 22.59
CA VAL A 223 13.68 5.15 21.41
C VAL A 223 14.35 6.52 21.67
N PRO A 224 15.09 6.67 22.78
CA PRO A 224 15.69 7.95 23.15
C PRO A 224 16.64 8.47 22.07
N GLY A 225 16.44 9.72 21.67
CA GLY A 225 17.32 10.41 20.72
C GLY A 225 17.27 9.92 19.27
N LYS A 226 16.41 8.96 18.94
CA LYS A 226 16.25 8.48 17.56
C LYS A 226 15.20 9.31 16.80
N LYS A 227 15.30 9.30 15.47
CA LYS A 227 14.26 9.85 14.59
C LYS A 227 13.11 8.85 14.51
N GLY A 228 11.88 9.35 14.56
CA GLY A 228 10.66 8.54 14.48
C GLY A 228 9.57 9.23 13.68
N ILE A 229 8.56 8.47 13.32
CA ILE A 229 7.30 8.94 12.72
C ILE A 229 6.18 8.49 13.64
N VAL A 230 5.27 9.40 13.95
CA VAL A 230 4.04 9.11 14.69
C VAL A 230 2.86 9.31 13.74
N TYR A 231 2.06 8.28 13.56
CA TYR A 231 0.83 8.37 12.80
C TYR A 231 -0.31 8.79 13.74
N ALA A 232 -0.90 9.95 13.45
CA ALA A 232 -2.00 10.49 14.22
C ALA A 232 -3.36 10.16 13.56
N ILE A 233 -4.43 10.20 14.33
CA ILE A 233 -5.80 9.89 13.90
C ILE A 233 -6.38 11.03 13.05
N SER A 234 -6.03 12.29 13.41
CA SER A 234 -6.49 13.50 12.74
C SER A 234 -5.36 14.53 12.67
N ILE A 235 -5.54 15.58 11.85
CA ILE A 235 -4.61 16.71 11.77
C ILE A 235 -4.46 17.37 13.14
N GLN A 236 -5.57 17.62 13.82
CA GLN A 236 -5.57 18.22 15.16
C GLN A 236 -4.82 17.36 16.16
N HIS A 237 -5.03 16.02 16.14
CA HIS A 237 -4.28 15.10 16.99
C HIS A 237 -2.77 15.13 16.70
N ALA A 238 -2.37 15.25 15.43
CA ALA A 238 -0.96 15.41 15.06
C ALA A 238 -0.35 16.69 15.63
N GLU A 239 -1.09 17.80 15.59
CA GLU A 239 -0.68 19.10 16.15
C GLU A 239 -0.54 19.02 17.67
N HIS A 240 -1.52 18.42 18.38
CA HIS A 240 -1.47 18.23 19.82
C HIS A 240 -0.28 17.35 20.24
N ILE A 241 -0.02 16.24 19.53
CA ILE A 241 1.15 15.39 19.79
C ILE A 241 2.45 16.19 19.62
N ALA A 242 2.57 16.94 18.53
CA ALA A 242 3.78 17.68 18.22
C ALA A 242 4.04 18.80 19.25
N GLU A 243 2.98 19.49 19.71
CA GLU A 243 3.05 20.51 20.76
C GLU A 243 3.48 19.88 22.09
N PHE A 244 2.80 18.81 22.51
CA PHE A 244 3.10 18.09 23.74
C PHE A 244 4.55 17.56 23.77
N TYR A 245 5.05 17.07 22.63
CA TYR A 245 6.43 16.61 22.50
C TYR A 245 7.43 17.76 22.69
N ARG A 246 7.18 18.93 22.06
CA ARG A 246 8.05 20.12 22.20
C ARG A 246 8.10 20.60 23.63
N GLU A 247 6.96 20.66 24.33
CA GLU A 247 6.87 21.01 25.76
C GLU A 247 7.66 20.06 26.66
N ASN A 248 7.78 18.79 26.22
CA ASN A 248 8.51 17.74 26.94
C ASN A 248 9.95 17.50 26.42
N GLY A 249 10.50 18.45 25.65
CA GLY A 249 11.90 18.46 25.20
C GLY A 249 12.19 17.54 23.99
N ILE A 250 11.17 17.05 23.30
CA ILE A 250 11.31 16.28 22.07
C ILE A 250 11.07 17.21 20.88
N LYS A 251 12.03 17.28 19.94
CA LYS A 251 11.86 18.04 18.68
C LYS A 251 10.83 17.33 17.80
N ALA A 252 9.69 17.96 17.56
CA ALA A 252 8.61 17.39 16.76
C ALA A 252 7.94 18.44 15.86
N VAL A 253 7.44 17.98 14.71
CA VAL A 253 6.66 18.78 13.75
C VAL A 253 5.48 17.94 13.28
N ALA A 254 4.30 18.55 13.23
CA ALA A 254 3.14 17.96 12.57
C ALA A 254 3.24 18.20 11.05
N ILE A 255 2.94 17.17 10.27
CA ILE A 255 2.89 17.24 8.80
C ILE A 255 1.52 16.70 8.38
N SER A 256 0.81 17.48 7.58
CA SER A 256 -0.45 17.10 6.95
C SER A 256 -0.39 17.34 5.44
N SER A 257 -1.12 16.56 4.68
CA SER A 257 -1.32 16.74 3.23
C SER A 257 -2.62 17.45 2.92
#